data_b80bb37872e933572496b3846a0d57aa
#
_entry.id   b80bb37872e933572496b3846a0d57aa
#
_cell.length_a   1.000
_cell.length_b   1.000
_cell.length_c   1.000
_cell.angle_alpha   90.00
_cell.angle_beta   90.00
_cell.angle_gamma   90.00
#
_symmetry.space_group_name_H-M   'P 1'
#
loop_
_entity.id
_entity.type
_entity.pdbx_description
1 polymer ?
#
loop_
_entity_poly.entity_id
_entity_poly.type
_entity_poly.pdbx_seq_one_letter_code
_entity_poly.pdbx_strand_id
1 'polypeptide(L)'
;MLESLNIFKKPKTSKLSYELDDLSKKYLATSARKNIQKAVDFADKAHDGQFRKSGEPFLIHPINVGIILAGLKMDGDTIVAGLLHDVVEDCEISLKEVKKLFGKNVSNLVNGVTKLLQLDEKLIDQGQAEYFQKMALATAEDVRVVII
;
A
#
# COMPACT_ATOMS: atom_id res chain seq x y z
N MET A 1 -16.44 7.97 -24.16
CA MET A 1 -16.55 8.63 -22.85
C MET A 1 -15.64 8.01 -21.79
N LEU A 2 -15.54 6.69 -21.70
CA LEU A 2 -14.61 6.00 -20.79
C LEU A 2 -13.13 6.12 -21.19
N GLU A 3 -12.83 6.23 -22.49
CA GLU A 3 -11.46 6.41 -22.99
C GLU A 3 -10.90 7.83 -22.72
N SER A 4 -11.75 8.85 -22.71
CA SER A 4 -11.32 10.23 -22.41
C SER A 4 -10.95 10.42 -20.93
N LEU A 5 -11.59 9.69 -20.02
CA LEU A 5 -11.25 9.69 -18.59
C LEU A 5 -9.90 9.01 -18.31
N ASN A 6 -9.52 8.04 -19.14
CA ASN A 6 -8.25 7.32 -19.00
C ASN A 6 -7.04 8.15 -19.45
N ILE A 7 -7.24 9.09 -20.36
CA ILE A 7 -6.17 9.96 -20.88
C ILE A 7 -5.68 10.96 -19.80
N PHE A 8 -6.58 11.40 -18.92
CA PHE A 8 -6.22 12.31 -17.82
C PHE A 8 -5.60 11.60 -16.59
N LYS A 9 -5.79 10.28 -16.46
CA LYS A 9 -5.24 9.47 -15.36
C LYS A 9 -3.75 9.15 -15.53
N LYS A 10 -3.35 8.79 -16.73
CA LYS A 10 -2.02 8.25 -17.03
C LYS A 10 -0.85 9.20 -16.73
N PRO A 11 -0.90 10.51 -17.02
CA PRO A 11 0.27 11.37 -16.83
C PRO A 11 0.65 11.56 -15.35
N LYS A 12 -0.34 11.72 -14.45
CA LYS A 12 -0.06 11.97 -13.03
C LYS A 12 0.41 10.71 -12.30
N THR A 13 -0.24 9.58 -12.55
CA THR A 13 0.17 8.29 -11.98
C THR A 13 1.51 7.83 -12.54
N SER A 14 1.78 8.04 -13.83
CA SER A 14 3.07 7.73 -14.46
C SER A 14 4.20 8.56 -13.87
N LYS A 15 3.97 9.85 -13.60
CA LYS A 15 4.96 10.73 -12.97
C LYS A 15 5.29 10.27 -11.55
N LEU A 16 4.27 9.94 -10.75
CA LEU A 16 4.46 9.44 -9.39
C LEU A 16 5.16 8.07 -9.37
N SER A 17 4.81 7.18 -10.28
CA SER A 17 5.47 5.89 -10.43
C SER A 17 6.95 6.04 -10.79
N TYR A 18 7.27 6.97 -11.67
CA TYR A 18 8.66 7.31 -12.01
C TYR A 18 9.43 7.86 -10.81
N GLU A 19 8.82 8.76 -10.04
CA GLU A 19 9.41 9.31 -8.82
C GLU A 19 9.70 8.22 -7.79
N LEU A 20 8.78 7.28 -7.60
CA LEU A 20 8.98 6.12 -6.72
C LEU A 20 10.16 5.27 -7.18
N ASP A 21 10.27 4.96 -8.47
CA ASP A 21 11.39 4.20 -9.01
C ASP A 21 12.72 4.95 -8.86
N ASP A 22 12.71 6.26 -9.11
CA ASP A 22 13.92 7.09 -8.98
C ASP A 22 14.45 7.13 -7.54
N LEU A 23 13.57 7.24 -6.55
CA LEU A 23 13.94 7.16 -5.14
C LEU A 23 14.45 5.77 -4.77
N SER A 24 13.76 4.73 -5.20
CA SER A 24 14.06 3.34 -4.87
C SER A 24 15.41 2.88 -5.44
N LYS A 25 15.75 3.30 -6.65
CA LYS A 25 16.98 2.87 -7.31
C LYS A 25 18.24 3.37 -6.62
N LYS A 26 18.15 4.37 -5.76
CA LYS A 26 19.29 4.91 -5.03
C LYS A 26 19.82 3.95 -3.95
N TYR A 27 19.00 3.00 -3.49
CA TYR A 27 19.39 2.12 -2.39
C TYR A 27 18.87 0.67 -2.49
N LEU A 28 17.93 0.38 -3.40
CA LEU A 28 17.37 -0.98 -3.54
C LEU A 28 17.95 -1.71 -4.75
N ALA A 29 18.07 -3.03 -4.60
CA ALA A 29 18.46 -3.93 -5.69
C ALA A 29 17.40 -3.98 -6.79
N THR A 30 17.80 -4.36 -7.99
CA THR A 30 16.93 -4.47 -9.17
C THR A 30 15.74 -5.41 -8.93
N SER A 31 15.95 -6.54 -8.22
CA SER A 31 14.88 -7.49 -7.90
C SER A 31 13.78 -6.86 -7.04
N ALA A 32 14.16 -6.07 -6.03
CA ALA A 32 13.22 -5.34 -5.17
C ALA A 32 12.45 -4.30 -5.98
N ARG A 33 13.11 -3.58 -6.86
CA ARG A 33 12.50 -2.56 -7.74
C ARG A 33 11.48 -3.18 -8.71
N LYS A 34 11.78 -4.36 -9.25
CA LYS A 34 10.83 -5.11 -10.10
C LYS A 34 9.57 -5.51 -9.33
N ASN A 35 9.71 -5.93 -8.08
CA ASN A 35 8.56 -6.24 -7.22
C ASN A 35 7.74 -5.00 -6.90
N ILE A 36 8.37 -3.85 -6.68
CA ILE A 36 7.68 -2.58 -6.48
C ILE A 36 6.87 -2.22 -7.73
N GLN A 37 7.46 -2.31 -8.92
CA GLN A 37 6.74 -2.03 -10.16
C GLN A 37 5.58 -3.00 -10.39
N LYS A 38 5.78 -4.28 -10.09
CA LYS A 38 4.72 -5.30 -10.13
C LYS A 38 3.57 -4.94 -9.19
N ALA A 39 3.88 -4.44 -8.00
CA ALA A 39 2.87 -4.00 -7.04
C ALA A 39 2.10 -2.76 -7.53
N VAL A 40 2.78 -1.79 -8.15
CA VAL A 40 2.13 -0.63 -8.77
C VAL A 40 1.15 -1.09 -9.86
N ASP A 41 1.58 -1.96 -10.74
CA ASP A 41 0.74 -2.47 -11.83
C ASP A 41 -0.45 -3.27 -11.29
N PHE A 42 -0.24 -4.07 -10.26
CA PHE A 42 -1.30 -4.84 -9.60
C PHE A 42 -2.33 -3.93 -8.93
N ALA A 43 -1.87 -2.92 -8.19
CA ALA A 43 -2.73 -1.94 -7.53
C ALA A 43 -3.51 -1.09 -8.56
N ASP A 44 -2.89 -0.75 -9.68
CA ASP A 44 -3.55 -0.02 -10.78
C ASP A 44 -4.72 -0.80 -11.34
N LYS A 45 -4.55 -2.09 -11.60
CA LYS A 45 -5.63 -2.97 -12.06
C LYS A 45 -6.70 -3.17 -11.00
N ALA A 46 -6.30 -3.37 -9.75
CA ALA A 46 -7.23 -3.61 -8.65
C ALA A 46 -8.12 -2.38 -8.36
N HIS A 47 -7.56 -1.18 -8.45
CA HIS A 47 -8.27 0.08 -8.22
C HIS A 47 -8.83 0.71 -9.49
N ASP A 48 -8.86 -0.03 -10.61
CA ASP A 48 -9.37 0.52 -11.86
C ASP A 48 -10.82 1.02 -11.73
N GLY A 49 -11.04 2.24 -12.20
CA GLY A 49 -12.35 2.88 -12.11
C GLY A 49 -12.71 3.45 -10.74
N GLN A 50 -11.85 3.29 -9.73
CA GLN A 50 -12.06 3.86 -8.39
C GLN A 50 -11.48 5.28 -8.27
N PHE A 51 -12.25 6.16 -7.64
CA PHE A 51 -11.87 7.55 -7.39
C PHE A 51 -12.08 7.91 -5.92
N ARG A 52 -11.21 8.77 -5.39
CA ARG A 52 -11.40 9.37 -4.06
C ARG A 52 -12.49 10.45 -4.10
N LYS A 53 -12.98 10.85 -2.93
CA LYS A 53 -13.96 11.94 -2.79
C LYS A 53 -13.50 13.26 -3.43
N SER A 54 -12.19 13.49 -3.51
CA SER A 54 -11.58 14.63 -4.20
C SER A 54 -11.65 14.57 -5.73
N GLY A 55 -12.10 13.45 -6.32
CA GLY A 55 -12.12 13.21 -7.77
C GLY A 55 -10.83 12.63 -8.33
N GLU A 56 -9.77 12.48 -7.53
CA GLU A 56 -8.50 11.88 -7.96
C GLU A 56 -8.61 10.35 -8.10
N PRO A 57 -7.88 9.72 -9.05
CA PRO A 57 -7.77 8.27 -9.10
C PRO A 57 -7.28 7.70 -7.78
N PHE A 58 -7.88 6.59 -7.35
CA PHE A 58 -7.56 5.97 -6.06
C PHE A 58 -6.09 5.56 -5.96
N LEU A 59 -5.48 5.14 -7.05
CA LEU A 59 -4.08 4.71 -7.13
C LEU A 59 -3.07 5.77 -6.66
N ILE A 60 -3.41 7.05 -6.74
CA ILE A 60 -2.51 8.14 -6.32
C ILE A 60 -2.12 8.00 -4.85
N HIS A 61 -3.05 7.62 -3.99
CA HIS A 61 -2.78 7.44 -2.56
C HIS A 61 -1.76 6.33 -2.27
N PRO A 62 -1.93 5.08 -2.75
CA PRO A 62 -0.92 4.04 -2.55
C PRO A 62 0.47 4.41 -3.09
N ILE A 63 0.56 5.04 -4.24
CA ILE A 63 1.84 5.47 -4.79
C ILE A 63 2.50 6.53 -3.90
N ASN A 64 1.75 7.49 -3.38
CA ASN A 64 2.27 8.48 -2.44
C ASN A 64 2.78 7.84 -1.15
N VAL A 65 2.08 6.84 -0.63
CA VAL A 65 2.55 6.05 0.52
C VAL A 65 3.90 5.38 0.18
N GLY A 66 4.01 4.76 -0.99
CA GLY A 66 5.26 4.17 -1.46
C GLY A 66 6.40 5.18 -1.57
N ILE A 67 6.13 6.39 -2.07
CA ILE A 67 7.11 7.47 -2.19
C ILE A 67 7.61 7.90 -0.79
N ILE A 68 6.71 8.05 0.17
CA ILE A 68 7.08 8.38 1.55
C ILE A 68 7.98 7.30 2.15
N LEU A 69 7.62 6.03 2.00
CA LEU A 69 8.40 4.90 2.49
C LEU A 69 9.77 4.81 1.82
N ALA A 70 9.86 5.05 0.52
CA ALA A 70 11.13 5.10 -0.21
C ALA A 70 11.99 6.29 0.26
N GLY A 71 11.39 7.43 0.53
CA GLY A 71 12.08 8.59 1.12
C GLY A 71 12.66 8.30 2.50
N LEU A 72 12.02 7.45 3.27
CA LEU A 72 12.50 6.93 4.56
C LEU A 72 13.50 5.78 4.41
N LYS A 73 13.84 5.39 3.19
CA LYS A 73 14.74 4.27 2.86
C LYS A 73 14.29 2.93 3.45
N MET A 74 12.99 2.68 3.45
CA MET A 74 12.43 1.41 3.88
C MET A 74 12.74 0.29 2.87
N ASP A 75 12.72 -0.96 3.35
CA ASP A 75 12.96 -2.13 2.50
C ASP A 75 11.87 -2.32 1.42
N GLY A 76 12.19 -3.14 0.40
CA GLY A 76 11.28 -3.37 -0.71
C GLY A 76 9.94 -3.97 -0.31
N ASP A 77 9.93 -4.92 0.62
CA ASP A 77 8.70 -5.55 1.10
C ASP A 77 7.78 -4.55 1.81
N THR A 78 8.34 -3.62 2.57
CA THR A 78 7.58 -2.56 3.22
C THR A 78 6.93 -1.61 2.20
N ILE A 79 7.67 -1.22 1.16
CA ILE A 79 7.14 -0.38 0.08
C ILE A 79 6.02 -1.11 -0.67
N VAL A 80 6.23 -2.37 -1.02
CA VAL A 80 5.21 -3.21 -1.68
C VAL A 80 3.96 -3.32 -0.81
N ALA A 81 4.11 -3.57 0.49
CA ALA A 81 2.98 -3.62 1.42
C ALA A 81 2.23 -2.28 1.49
N GLY A 82 2.94 -1.17 1.47
CA GLY A 82 2.34 0.16 1.41
C GLY A 82 1.53 0.40 0.15
N LEU A 83 2.01 -0.08 -1.00
CA LEU A 83 1.29 -0.02 -2.27
C LEU A 83 0.02 -0.88 -2.28
N LEU A 84 0.02 -1.98 -1.54
CA LEU A 84 -1.06 -2.97 -1.54
C LEU A 84 -2.00 -2.91 -0.33
N HIS A 85 -1.75 -2.00 0.63
CA HIS A 85 -2.46 -2.03 1.91
C HIS A 85 -3.98 -1.89 1.78
N ASP A 86 -4.47 -1.14 0.80
CA ASP A 86 -5.91 -0.96 0.56
C ASP A 86 -6.53 -2.01 -0.37
N VAL A 87 -5.71 -2.80 -1.07
CA VAL A 87 -6.17 -3.75 -2.09
C VAL A 87 -7.05 -4.84 -1.49
N VAL A 88 -6.66 -5.39 -0.35
CA VAL A 88 -7.42 -6.44 0.34
C VAL A 88 -8.73 -5.91 0.88
N GLU A 89 -8.73 -4.68 1.38
CA GLU A 89 -9.90 -4.07 2.02
C GLU A 89 -10.90 -3.54 1.00
N ASP A 90 -10.42 -2.84 -0.04
CA ASP A 90 -11.26 -2.09 -0.97
C ASP A 90 -11.52 -2.79 -2.31
N CYS A 91 -10.74 -3.80 -2.66
CA CYS A 91 -10.78 -4.44 -4.00
C CYS A 91 -11.15 -5.92 -3.97
N GLU A 92 -11.60 -6.46 -2.85
CA GLU A 92 -12.00 -7.87 -2.69
C GLU A 92 -10.90 -8.88 -3.05
N ILE A 93 -9.63 -8.49 -2.89
CA ILE A 93 -8.49 -9.38 -3.13
C ILE A 93 -8.09 -10.03 -1.80
N SER A 94 -7.90 -11.35 -1.82
CA SER A 94 -7.55 -12.10 -0.61
C SER A 94 -6.07 -11.97 -0.24
N LEU A 95 -5.77 -12.08 1.06
CA LEU A 95 -4.40 -12.19 1.54
C LEU A 95 -3.65 -13.38 0.94
N LYS A 96 -4.37 -14.47 0.64
CA LYS A 96 -3.81 -15.64 -0.01
C LYS A 96 -3.27 -15.31 -1.40
N GLU A 97 -3.97 -14.48 -2.16
CA GLU A 97 -3.55 -14.00 -3.48
C GLU A 97 -2.33 -13.09 -3.36
N VAL A 98 -2.32 -12.18 -2.41
CA VAL A 98 -1.16 -11.31 -2.12
C VAL A 98 0.07 -12.16 -1.75
N LYS A 99 -0.10 -13.15 -0.89
CA LYS A 99 0.97 -14.08 -0.51
C LYS A 99 1.53 -14.86 -1.70
N LYS A 100 0.66 -15.32 -2.60
CA LYS A 100 1.05 -16.06 -3.81
C LYS A 100 1.88 -15.20 -4.75
N LEU A 101 1.51 -13.93 -4.93
CA LEU A 101 2.13 -13.02 -5.90
C LEU A 101 3.35 -12.28 -5.34
N PHE A 102 3.37 -11.95 -4.05
CA PHE A 102 4.36 -11.06 -3.43
C PHE A 102 5.11 -11.68 -2.25
N GLY A 103 4.69 -12.85 -1.79
CA GLY A 103 5.35 -13.59 -0.72
C GLY A 103 4.74 -13.37 0.67
N LYS A 104 5.22 -14.18 1.61
CA LYS A 104 4.70 -14.25 2.99
C LYS A 104 4.94 -12.93 3.75
N ASN A 105 6.12 -12.33 3.61
CA ASN A 105 6.46 -11.10 4.34
C ASN A 105 5.51 -9.95 3.97
N VAL A 106 5.28 -9.74 2.69
CA VAL A 106 4.35 -8.72 2.19
C VAL A 106 2.92 -9.00 2.68
N SER A 107 2.47 -10.25 2.56
CA SER A 107 1.14 -10.65 3.03
C SER A 107 0.95 -10.39 4.53
N ASN A 108 1.96 -10.71 5.35
CA ASN A 108 1.92 -10.46 6.79
C ASN A 108 1.87 -8.96 7.12
N LEU A 109 2.64 -8.14 6.41
CA LEU A 109 2.62 -6.69 6.58
C LEU A 109 1.27 -6.09 6.19
N VAL A 110 0.71 -6.47 5.06
CA VAL A 110 -0.62 -6.02 4.62
C VAL A 110 -1.69 -6.43 5.62
N ASN A 111 -1.65 -7.67 6.10
CA ASN A 111 -2.59 -8.16 7.12
C ASN A 111 -2.48 -7.36 8.43
N GLY A 112 -1.28 -7.05 8.87
CA GLY A 112 -1.04 -6.23 10.07
C GLY A 112 -1.62 -4.83 9.94
N VAL A 113 -1.41 -4.17 8.81
CA VAL A 113 -1.97 -2.84 8.52
C VAL A 113 -3.50 -2.89 8.49
N THR A 114 -4.07 -3.87 7.82
CA THR A 114 -5.53 -4.05 7.75
C THR A 114 -6.13 -4.23 9.14
N LYS A 115 -5.52 -5.04 10.00
CA LYS A 115 -5.96 -5.23 11.38
C LYS A 115 -5.89 -3.95 12.20
N LEU A 116 -4.83 -3.15 12.06
CA LEU A 116 -4.71 -1.85 12.73
C LEU A 116 -5.80 -0.88 12.32
N LEU A 117 -6.09 -0.77 11.03
CA LEU A 117 -7.13 0.10 10.50
C LEU A 117 -8.53 -0.32 10.99
N GLN A 118 -8.81 -1.62 11.02
CA GLN A 118 -10.07 -2.14 11.57
C GLN A 118 -10.22 -1.86 13.06
N LEU A 119 -9.12 -1.82 13.80
CA LEU A 119 -9.11 -1.47 15.22
C LEU A 119 -9.46 -0.01 15.45
N ASP A 120 -8.96 0.90 14.64
CA ASP A 120 -9.27 2.33 14.70
C ASP A 120 -10.78 2.58 14.56
N GLU A 121 -11.44 1.92 13.63
CA GLU A 121 -12.87 2.04 13.42
C GLU A 121 -13.71 1.52 14.59
N LYS A 122 -13.25 0.44 15.26
CA LYS A 122 -13.99 -0.20 16.36
C LYS A 122 -13.72 0.45 17.72
N LEU A 123 -12.60 1.14 17.90
CA LEU A 123 -12.11 1.56 19.22
C LEU A 123 -12.39 3.01 19.57
N ILE A 124 -12.95 3.80 18.68
CA ILE A 124 -13.51 5.12 19.00
C ILE A 124 -14.50 5.01 20.16
N ASP A 125 -15.17 3.85 20.32
CA ASP A 125 -16.17 3.60 21.35
C ASP A 125 -15.68 2.80 22.59
N GLN A 126 -14.48 2.19 22.58
CA GLN A 126 -14.07 1.22 23.61
C GLN A 126 -12.88 1.62 24.50
N GLY A 127 -12.34 2.81 24.32
CA GLY A 127 -11.29 3.33 25.19
C GLY A 127 -9.86 3.04 24.72
N GLN A 128 -8.97 3.98 25.08
CA GLN A 128 -7.59 4.02 24.60
C GLN A 128 -6.73 2.82 25.04
N ALA A 129 -7.05 2.17 26.17
CA ALA A 129 -6.24 1.08 26.73
C ALA A 129 -6.23 -0.17 25.83
N GLU A 130 -7.38 -0.58 25.28
CA GLU A 130 -7.47 -1.69 24.33
C GLU A 130 -6.80 -1.39 23.01
N TYR A 131 -6.90 -0.16 22.51
CA TYR A 131 -6.20 0.31 21.32
C TYR A 131 -4.70 0.13 21.45
N PHE A 132 -4.11 0.59 22.55
CA PHE A 132 -2.68 0.47 22.81
C PHE A 132 -2.22 -0.98 22.94
N GLN A 133 -3.01 -1.87 23.59
CA GLN A 133 -2.67 -3.29 23.70
C GLN A 133 -2.63 -3.97 22.33
N LYS A 134 -3.61 -3.73 21.47
CA LYS A 134 -3.70 -4.34 20.16
C LYS A 134 -2.65 -3.76 19.19
N MET A 135 -2.37 -2.47 19.29
CA MET A 135 -1.27 -1.83 18.57
C MET A 135 0.09 -2.39 19.00
N ALA A 136 0.30 -2.63 20.29
CA ALA A 136 1.51 -3.26 20.80
C ALA A 136 1.68 -4.70 20.29
N LEU A 137 0.60 -5.49 20.20
CA LEU A 137 0.63 -6.85 19.64
C LEU A 137 0.98 -6.85 18.16
N ALA A 138 0.37 -5.96 17.36
CA ALA A 138 0.68 -5.83 15.94
C ALA A 138 2.13 -5.38 15.73
N THR A 139 2.63 -4.43 16.55
CA THR A 139 4.01 -3.95 16.52
C THR A 139 5.02 -5.01 16.93
N ALA A 140 4.64 -5.90 17.89
CA ALA A 140 5.48 -7.02 18.31
C ALA A 140 5.68 -8.07 17.21
N GLU A 141 4.69 -8.26 16.31
CA GLU A 141 4.83 -9.13 15.15
C GLU A 141 5.79 -8.50 14.10
N ASP A 142 5.60 -7.25 13.76
CA ASP A 142 6.49 -6.50 12.86
C ASP A 142 6.29 -4.99 13.03
N VAL A 143 7.34 -4.30 13.48
CA VAL A 143 7.31 -2.84 13.70
C VAL A 143 6.99 -2.04 12.44
N ARG A 144 7.28 -2.57 11.25
CA ARG A 144 7.02 -1.91 9.96
C ARG A 144 5.53 -1.64 9.73
N VAL A 145 4.65 -2.41 10.36
CA VAL A 145 3.19 -2.23 10.30
C VAL A 145 2.77 -0.84 10.79
N VAL A 146 3.43 -0.33 11.81
CA VAL A 146 3.12 1.00 12.39
C VAL A 146 3.61 2.14 11.49
N ILE A 147 4.68 1.91 10.72
CA ILE A 147 5.27 2.90 9.82
C ILE A 147 4.45 3.07 8.53
N ILE A 148 3.81 2.01 8.08
CA ILE A 148 2.93 2.04 6.91
C ILE A 148 1.63 2.79 7.23
#